data_36dfff585deba464a4da10a4eaa565ef
#
_entry.id   36dfff585deba464a4da10a4eaa565ef
#
_cell.length_a   1.000
_cell.length_b   1.000
_cell.length_c   1.000
_cell.angle_alpha   90.00
_cell.angle_beta   90.00
_cell.angle_gamma   90.00
#
_symmetry.space_group_name_H-M   'P 1'
#
loop_
_entity.id
_entity.type
_entity.pdbx_description
1 polymer ?
#
loop_
_entity_poly.entity_id
_entity_poly.type
_entity_poly.pdbx_seq_one_letter_code
_entity_poly.pdbx_strand_id
1 'polypeptide(L)'
;MRRVLFAVLAVVSLFTLPPGRAGLLAAAELQPLEIASKSGVHVFAVEMAVTPEEQAKGLMFRKQLPEGQGMLFDFHREQPTSFWMKNTYVPLDMIFIRADGRILRIAENTVPLSETLVPSGGPVLAVLEVVAGTAKKLGIAAGDRVAHPIFNSR
;
A
#
# COMPACT_ATOMS: atom_id res chain seq x y z
N MET A 1 -46.66 73.20 -1.94
CA MET A 1 -45.85 72.41 -0.99
C MET A 1 -45.67 71.00 -1.59
N ARG A 2 -44.53 70.74 -2.23
CA ARG A 2 -44.21 69.41 -2.88
C ARG A 2 -43.40 68.58 -1.88
N ARG A 3 -43.95 67.46 -1.39
CA ARG A 3 -43.25 66.49 -0.58
C ARG A 3 -42.46 65.55 -1.52
N VAL A 4 -41.14 65.58 -1.40
CA VAL A 4 -40.23 64.65 -2.07
C VAL A 4 -40.04 63.45 -1.18
N LEU A 5 -40.47 62.28 -1.65
CA LEU A 5 -40.26 60.99 -0.96
C LEU A 5 -38.92 60.42 -1.41
N PHE A 6 -37.98 60.30 -0.50
CA PHE A 6 -36.71 59.57 -0.76
C PHE A 6 -36.95 58.07 -0.49
N ALA A 7 -36.87 57.28 -1.54
CA ALA A 7 -36.83 55.83 -1.45
C ALA A 7 -35.39 55.38 -1.17
N VAL A 8 -35.16 54.81 0.00
CA VAL A 8 -33.87 54.16 0.36
C VAL A 8 -33.88 52.76 -0.21
N LEU A 9 -33.04 52.54 -1.24
CA LEU A 9 -32.81 51.20 -1.81
C LEU A 9 -31.80 50.48 -0.96
N ALA A 10 -32.23 49.47 -0.15
CA ALA A 10 -31.34 48.60 0.59
C ALA A 10 -30.79 47.52 -0.35
N VAL A 11 -29.50 47.62 -0.69
CA VAL A 11 -28.76 46.57 -1.44
C VAL A 11 -28.39 45.49 -0.45
N VAL A 12 -29.09 44.35 -0.52
CA VAL A 12 -28.72 43.12 0.20
C VAL A 12 -27.67 42.41 -0.62
N SER A 13 -26.40 42.57 -0.22
CA SER A 13 -25.29 41.76 -0.79
C SER A 13 -25.36 40.35 -0.27
N LEU A 14 -25.80 39.42 -1.09
CA LEU A 14 -25.70 37.98 -0.81
C LEU A 14 -24.21 37.56 -0.93
N PHE A 15 -23.56 37.38 0.20
CA PHE A 15 -22.25 36.73 0.26
C PHE A 15 -22.45 35.24 0.03
N THR A 16 -22.22 34.76 -1.18
CA THR A 16 -22.10 33.32 -1.48
C THR A 16 -20.74 32.85 -1.03
N LEU A 17 -20.68 32.11 0.08
CA LEU A 17 -19.50 31.35 0.49
C LEU A 17 -19.20 30.28 -0.60
N PRO A 18 -17.94 30.15 -1.04
CA PRO A 18 -17.58 29.07 -1.95
C PRO A 18 -17.77 27.72 -1.22
N PRO A 19 -18.23 26.66 -1.92
CA PRO A 19 -18.35 25.35 -1.32
C PRO A 19 -16.96 24.90 -0.87
N GLY A 20 -16.83 24.65 0.44
CA GLY A 20 -15.63 24.10 1.01
C GLY A 20 -15.22 22.84 0.25
N ARG A 21 -14.00 22.81 -0.28
CA ARG A 21 -13.37 21.59 -0.76
C ARG A 21 -13.28 20.63 0.42
N ALA A 22 -14.27 19.76 0.54
CA ALA A 22 -14.10 18.54 1.31
C ALA A 22 -12.94 17.80 0.65
N GLY A 23 -11.77 17.76 1.32
CA GLY A 23 -10.65 16.95 0.88
C GLY A 23 -11.14 15.51 0.84
N LEU A 24 -11.42 15.00 -0.37
CA LEU A 24 -11.49 13.55 -0.57
C LEU A 24 -10.12 13.03 -0.11
N LEU A 25 -10.11 12.29 0.99
CA LEU A 25 -9.02 11.37 1.28
C LEU A 25 -8.97 10.44 0.06
N ALA A 26 -8.00 10.65 -0.82
CA ALA A 26 -7.80 9.78 -1.94
C ALA A 26 -7.57 8.38 -1.37
N ALA A 27 -8.48 7.44 -1.67
CA ALA A 27 -8.22 6.04 -1.40
C ALA A 27 -6.92 5.69 -2.12
N ALA A 28 -6.02 4.98 -1.44
CA ALA A 28 -4.76 4.56 -2.05
C ALA A 28 -5.08 3.82 -3.36
N GLU A 29 -4.45 4.25 -4.46
CA GLU A 29 -4.66 3.62 -5.76
C GLU A 29 -4.05 2.23 -5.72
N LEU A 30 -4.89 1.21 -5.94
CA LEU A 30 -4.45 -0.18 -5.97
C LEU A 30 -3.90 -0.52 -7.36
N GLN A 31 -2.73 -1.13 -7.41
CA GLN A 31 -2.09 -1.59 -8.64
C GLN A 31 -2.17 -3.12 -8.74
N PRO A 32 -2.36 -3.68 -9.95
CA PRO A 32 -2.32 -5.12 -10.14
C PRO A 32 -0.87 -5.64 -10.06
N LEU A 33 -0.70 -6.75 -9.33
CA LEU A 33 0.54 -7.50 -9.24
C LEU A 33 0.22 -8.97 -9.48
N GLU A 34 1.02 -9.66 -10.29
CA GLU A 34 0.83 -11.08 -10.58
C GLU A 34 1.99 -11.90 -10.02
N ILE A 35 1.68 -13.08 -9.51
CA ILE A 35 2.67 -14.10 -9.12
C ILE A 35 2.42 -15.37 -9.91
N ALA A 36 3.37 -15.76 -10.74
CA ALA A 36 3.36 -17.04 -11.44
C ALA A 36 4.03 -18.11 -10.57
N SER A 37 3.25 -19.08 -10.12
CA SER A 37 3.68 -20.22 -9.32
C SER A 37 3.39 -21.55 -10.06
N LYS A 38 3.75 -22.67 -9.45
CA LYS A 38 3.42 -24.00 -9.97
C LYS A 38 1.92 -24.28 -10.00
N SER A 39 1.14 -23.61 -9.15
CA SER A 39 -0.32 -23.77 -9.07
C SER A 39 -1.08 -22.87 -10.04
N GLY A 40 -0.39 -21.94 -10.72
CA GLY A 40 -0.99 -21.00 -11.67
C GLY A 40 -0.54 -19.55 -11.45
N VAL A 41 -1.26 -18.63 -12.07
CA VAL A 41 -1.05 -17.18 -11.90
C VAL A 41 -2.06 -16.64 -10.89
N HIS A 42 -1.54 -15.92 -9.91
CA HIS A 42 -2.33 -15.30 -8.83
C HIS A 42 -2.22 -13.79 -8.93
N VAL A 43 -3.36 -13.10 -8.92
CA VAL A 43 -3.44 -11.64 -9.04
C VAL A 43 -3.75 -11.03 -7.67
N PHE A 44 -2.98 -9.98 -7.32
CA PHE A 44 -3.17 -9.18 -6.12
C PHE A 44 -3.42 -7.73 -6.49
N ALA A 45 -4.23 -7.04 -5.69
CA ALA A 45 -4.40 -5.59 -5.75
C ALA A 45 -3.55 -4.97 -4.64
N VAL A 46 -2.46 -4.27 -4.99
CA VAL A 46 -1.48 -3.79 -4.03
C VAL A 46 -1.48 -2.28 -3.91
N GLU A 47 -1.37 -1.79 -2.67
CA GLU A 47 -0.96 -0.42 -2.39
C GLU A 47 0.56 -0.33 -2.53
N MET A 48 1.05 0.82 -3.01
CA MET A 48 2.49 1.06 -3.11
C MET A 48 3.00 1.79 -1.87
N ALA A 49 4.13 1.34 -1.33
CA ALA A 49 4.92 2.05 -0.32
C ALA A 49 6.27 2.43 -0.95
N VAL A 50 6.39 3.67 -1.40
CA VAL A 50 7.50 4.15 -2.22
C VAL A 50 8.37 5.16 -1.45
N THR A 51 7.74 6.03 -0.66
CA THR A 51 8.47 7.00 0.15
C THR A 51 8.95 6.40 1.47
N PRO A 52 10.00 6.95 2.11
CA PRO A 52 10.46 6.49 3.42
C PRO A 52 9.35 6.50 4.48
N GLU A 53 8.46 7.48 4.46
CA GLU A 53 7.35 7.62 5.39
C GLU A 53 6.30 6.52 5.18
N GLU A 54 5.96 6.23 3.92
CA GLU A 54 5.04 5.13 3.57
C GLU A 54 5.63 3.78 3.98
N GLN A 55 6.92 3.56 3.70
CA GLN A 55 7.63 2.34 4.08
C GLN A 55 7.73 2.18 5.60
N ALA A 56 8.00 3.26 6.33
CA ALA A 56 8.06 3.22 7.79
C ALA A 56 6.71 2.92 8.42
N LYS A 57 5.62 3.40 7.83
CA LYS A 57 4.25 3.14 8.29
C LYS A 57 3.76 1.76 7.88
N GLY A 58 3.94 1.38 6.62
CA GLY A 58 3.45 0.11 6.06
C GLY A 58 1.99 -0.16 6.43
N LEU A 59 1.71 -1.38 6.86
CA LEU A 59 0.38 -1.86 7.28
C LEU A 59 0.09 -1.63 8.78
N MET A 60 0.89 -0.81 9.49
CA MET A 60 0.67 -0.48 10.90
C MET A 60 -0.75 0.06 11.13
N PHE A 61 -1.30 -0.30 12.31
CA PHE A 61 -2.62 0.16 12.82
C PHE A 61 -3.83 -0.31 12.01
N ARG A 62 -3.64 -1.12 10.96
CA ARG A 62 -4.77 -1.71 10.21
C ARG A 62 -5.35 -2.88 11.00
N LYS A 63 -6.67 -2.91 11.05
CA LYS A 63 -7.42 -3.98 11.75
C LYS A 63 -7.67 -5.18 10.84
N GLN A 64 -7.58 -5.00 9.53
CA GLN A 64 -7.81 -6.04 8.52
C GLN A 64 -7.01 -5.77 7.25
N LEU A 65 -6.70 -6.84 6.53
CA LEU A 65 -6.19 -6.84 5.17
C LEU A 65 -6.99 -7.89 4.39
N PRO A 66 -7.79 -7.49 3.38
CA PRO A 66 -8.58 -8.44 2.60
C PRO A 66 -7.69 -9.44 1.85
N GLU A 67 -8.20 -10.67 1.64
CA GLU A 67 -7.55 -11.63 0.74
C GLU A 67 -7.44 -11.04 -0.67
N GLY A 68 -6.32 -11.32 -1.35
CA GLY A 68 -6.03 -10.77 -2.67
C GLY A 68 -5.59 -9.32 -2.67
N GLN A 69 -5.49 -8.67 -1.50
CA GLN A 69 -4.87 -7.36 -1.36
C GLN A 69 -3.54 -7.45 -0.61
N GLY A 70 -2.70 -6.42 -0.79
CA GLY A 70 -1.41 -6.34 -0.12
C GLY A 70 -0.80 -4.96 -0.20
N MET A 71 0.44 -4.86 0.29
CA MET A 71 1.27 -3.67 0.13
C MET A 71 2.62 -4.05 -0.47
N LEU A 72 3.00 -3.36 -1.55
CA LEU A 72 4.29 -3.55 -2.22
C LEU A 72 5.22 -2.40 -1.85
N PHE A 73 6.31 -2.75 -1.16
CA PHE A 73 7.38 -1.82 -0.79
C PHE A 73 8.42 -1.81 -1.91
N ASP A 74 8.63 -0.67 -2.56
CA ASP A 74 9.66 -0.47 -3.59
C ASP A 74 10.86 0.30 -3.01
N PHE A 75 12.03 -0.35 -2.92
CA PHE A 75 13.26 0.27 -2.43
C PHE A 75 14.06 0.98 -3.52
N HIS A 76 13.56 1.02 -4.75
CA HIS A 76 14.22 1.62 -5.94
C HIS A 76 15.56 1.00 -6.32
N ARG A 77 16.19 0.22 -5.47
CA ARG A 77 17.45 -0.51 -5.70
C ARG A 77 17.50 -1.76 -4.85
N GLU A 78 18.20 -2.77 -5.31
CA GLU A 78 18.44 -3.96 -4.51
C GLU A 78 19.30 -3.65 -3.29
N GLN A 79 18.84 -4.11 -2.15
CA GLN A 79 19.55 -4.00 -0.88
C GLN A 79 19.07 -5.09 0.10
N PRO A 80 19.93 -5.55 1.02
CA PRO A 80 19.46 -6.32 2.17
C PRO A 80 18.53 -5.44 3.01
N THR A 81 17.42 -6.02 3.46
CA THR A 81 16.45 -5.32 4.29
C THR A 81 15.97 -6.21 5.44
N SER A 82 15.34 -5.60 6.43
CA SER A 82 14.68 -6.30 7.52
C SER A 82 13.38 -5.61 7.85
N PHE A 83 12.36 -6.42 8.12
CA PHE A 83 11.03 -5.97 8.53
C PHE A 83 10.76 -6.35 9.98
N TRP A 84 9.71 -5.83 10.54
CA TRP A 84 9.15 -6.19 11.84
C TRP A 84 7.64 -6.07 11.79
N MET A 85 6.97 -6.57 12.83
CA MET A 85 5.52 -6.48 12.97
C MET A 85 5.09 -5.42 13.99
N LYS A 86 5.98 -4.46 14.29
CA LYS A 86 5.67 -3.37 15.24
C LYS A 86 4.38 -2.66 14.82
N ASN A 87 3.46 -2.46 15.77
CA ASN A 87 2.16 -1.83 15.55
C ASN A 87 1.29 -2.47 14.44
N THR A 88 1.61 -3.68 13.99
CA THR A 88 0.89 -4.40 12.94
C THR A 88 0.04 -5.49 13.56
N TYR A 89 -1.27 -5.36 13.47
CA TYR A 89 -2.23 -6.25 14.15
C TYR A 89 -2.60 -7.46 13.31
N VAL A 90 -2.49 -7.35 11.99
CA VAL A 90 -2.81 -8.43 11.05
C VAL A 90 -1.59 -9.31 10.88
N PRO A 91 -1.68 -10.65 11.06
CA PRO A 91 -0.58 -11.55 10.73
C PRO A 91 -0.36 -11.54 9.21
N LEU A 92 0.90 -11.53 8.77
CA LEU A 92 1.30 -11.35 7.38
C LEU A 92 2.20 -12.48 6.90
N ASP A 93 2.16 -12.72 5.57
CA ASP A 93 3.26 -13.33 4.84
C ASP A 93 4.07 -12.21 4.17
N MET A 94 5.38 -12.19 4.37
CA MET A 94 6.31 -11.23 3.77
C MET A 94 7.08 -11.92 2.66
N ILE A 95 6.85 -11.49 1.41
CA ILE A 95 7.44 -12.06 0.19
C ILE A 95 8.56 -11.13 -0.27
N PHE A 96 9.80 -11.58 -0.15
CA PHE A 96 11.02 -10.85 -0.49
C PHE A 96 11.39 -11.09 -1.94
N ILE A 97 11.48 -10.01 -2.77
CA ILE A 97 11.54 -10.10 -4.24
C ILE A 97 12.79 -9.38 -4.75
N ARG A 98 13.57 -10.06 -5.61
CA ARG A 98 14.75 -9.53 -6.27
C ARG A 98 14.39 -8.58 -7.43
N ALA A 99 15.37 -7.85 -7.97
CA ALA A 99 15.17 -6.94 -9.10
C ALA A 99 14.70 -7.66 -10.38
N ASP A 100 15.04 -8.94 -10.55
CA ASP A 100 14.58 -9.75 -11.68
C ASP A 100 13.14 -10.28 -11.51
N GLY A 101 12.45 -9.89 -10.44
CA GLY A 101 11.10 -10.33 -10.11
C GLY A 101 11.01 -11.71 -9.47
N ARG A 102 12.15 -12.39 -9.19
CA ARG A 102 12.11 -13.69 -8.52
C ARG A 102 11.98 -13.55 -7.02
N ILE A 103 11.15 -14.39 -6.44
CA ILE A 103 11.01 -14.50 -4.98
C ILE A 103 12.30 -15.10 -4.40
N LEU A 104 12.98 -14.34 -3.53
CA LEU A 104 14.16 -14.80 -2.82
C LEU A 104 13.77 -15.74 -1.66
N ARG A 105 12.83 -15.30 -0.84
CA ARG A 105 12.29 -16.07 0.29
C ARG A 105 10.91 -15.53 0.70
N ILE A 106 10.21 -16.31 1.50
CA ILE A 106 8.95 -15.94 2.14
C ILE A 106 9.09 -16.14 3.65
N ALA A 107 8.72 -15.13 4.44
CA ALA A 107 8.48 -15.29 5.87
C ALA A 107 6.99 -15.45 6.08
N GLU A 108 6.55 -16.67 6.30
CA GLU A 108 5.15 -17.00 6.47
C GLU A 108 4.68 -16.77 7.90
N ASN A 109 3.41 -16.39 8.08
CA ASN A 109 2.73 -16.30 9.37
C ASN A 109 3.49 -15.47 10.41
N THR A 110 3.96 -14.29 10.05
CA THR A 110 4.66 -13.40 10.96
C THR A 110 3.79 -13.02 12.16
N VAL A 111 4.41 -12.94 13.34
CA VAL A 111 3.69 -12.75 14.61
C VAL A 111 3.31 -11.28 14.78
N PRO A 112 2.02 -10.93 14.89
CA PRO A 112 1.58 -9.56 15.13
C PRO A 112 2.27 -8.94 16.35
N LEU A 113 2.54 -7.63 16.26
CA LEU A 113 3.16 -6.80 17.29
C LEU A 113 4.60 -7.18 17.68
N SER A 114 5.19 -8.20 17.03
CA SER A 114 6.59 -8.57 17.28
C SER A 114 7.54 -7.50 16.74
N GLU A 115 8.52 -7.12 17.56
CA GLU A 115 9.64 -6.25 17.16
C GLU A 115 10.89 -7.06 16.74
N THR A 116 10.77 -8.39 16.69
CA THR A 116 11.84 -9.24 16.16
C THR A 116 12.02 -8.98 14.68
N LEU A 117 13.26 -8.75 14.27
CA LEU A 117 13.57 -8.48 12.87
C LEU A 117 13.39 -9.72 12.00
N VAL A 118 12.75 -9.55 10.87
CA VAL A 118 12.56 -10.54 9.80
C VAL A 118 13.46 -10.14 8.64
N PRO A 119 14.68 -10.70 8.50
CA PRO A 119 15.61 -10.31 7.44
C PRO A 119 15.20 -10.87 6.08
N SER A 120 15.52 -10.15 5.02
CA SER A 120 15.31 -10.60 3.63
C SER A 120 16.16 -11.83 3.27
N GLY A 121 17.29 -12.04 3.97
CA GLY A 121 18.23 -13.13 3.67
C GLY A 121 19.13 -12.87 2.47
N GLY A 122 19.09 -11.66 1.90
CA GLY A 122 19.90 -11.21 0.78
C GLY A 122 19.35 -9.95 0.15
N PRO A 123 20.00 -9.40 -0.90
CA PRO A 123 19.52 -8.21 -1.60
C PRO A 123 18.16 -8.45 -2.26
N VAL A 124 17.23 -7.51 -2.08
CA VAL A 124 15.90 -7.49 -2.70
C VAL A 124 15.55 -6.08 -3.16
N LEU A 125 14.79 -6.00 -4.25
CA LEU A 125 14.25 -4.74 -4.77
C LEU A 125 12.97 -4.34 -4.05
N ALA A 126 12.16 -5.33 -3.68
CA ALA A 126 10.84 -5.10 -3.13
C ALA A 126 10.45 -6.16 -2.09
N VAL A 127 9.47 -5.81 -1.27
CA VAL A 127 8.76 -6.75 -0.38
C VAL A 127 7.27 -6.60 -0.63
N LEU A 128 6.57 -7.73 -0.80
CA LEU A 128 5.12 -7.78 -0.83
C LEU A 128 4.61 -8.35 0.50
N GLU A 129 3.78 -7.59 1.19
CA GLU A 129 3.06 -8.03 2.37
C GLU A 129 1.62 -8.39 2.00
N VAL A 130 1.19 -9.59 2.37
CA VAL A 130 -0.17 -10.11 2.20
C VAL A 130 -0.65 -10.77 3.49
N VAL A 131 -1.95 -11.03 3.62
CA VAL A 131 -2.47 -11.71 4.82
C VAL A 131 -1.82 -13.09 4.98
N ALA A 132 -1.50 -13.45 6.24
CA ALA A 132 -0.83 -14.71 6.57
C ALA A 132 -1.55 -15.95 6.03
N GLY A 133 -0.77 -16.94 5.60
CA GLY A 133 -1.26 -18.17 5.00
C GLY A 133 -1.54 -18.08 3.49
N THR A 134 -1.45 -16.89 2.89
CA THR A 134 -1.66 -16.69 1.44
C THR A 134 -0.66 -17.49 0.62
N ALA A 135 0.63 -17.43 0.97
CA ALA A 135 1.67 -18.14 0.23
C ALA A 135 1.40 -19.66 0.20
N LYS A 136 1.13 -20.24 1.35
CA LYS A 136 0.79 -21.66 1.49
C LYS A 136 -0.48 -22.03 0.73
N LYS A 137 -1.56 -21.25 0.88
CA LYS A 137 -2.87 -21.47 0.22
C LYS A 137 -2.75 -21.50 -1.29
N LEU A 138 -1.91 -20.60 -1.86
CA LEU A 138 -1.76 -20.43 -3.30
C LEU A 138 -0.54 -21.19 -3.86
N GLY A 139 0.21 -21.91 -3.04
CA GLY A 139 1.41 -22.66 -3.47
C GLY A 139 2.54 -21.76 -3.98
N ILE A 140 2.60 -20.52 -3.48
CA ILE A 140 3.67 -19.56 -3.83
C ILE A 140 4.93 -19.93 -3.04
N ALA A 141 6.07 -19.97 -3.72
CA ALA A 141 7.34 -20.41 -3.14
C ALA A 141 8.52 -19.55 -3.60
N ALA A 142 9.65 -19.70 -2.91
CA ALA A 142 10.92 -19.12 -3.38
C ALA A 142 11.25 -19.64 -4.80
N GLY A 143 11.72 -18.72 -5.66
CA GLY A 143 11.98 -19.00 -7.08
C GLY A 143 10.83 -18.67 -8.02
N ASP A 144 9.60 -18.54 -7.52
CA ASP A 144 8.45 -18.10 -8.32
C ASP A 144 8.65 -16.65 -8.81
N ARG A 145 7.89 -16.26 -9.84
CA ARG A 145 8.09 -15.00 -10.54
C ARG A 145 6.94 -14.03 -10.26
N VAL A 146 7.31 -12.84 -9.85
CA VAL A 146 6.40 -11.70 -9.67
C VAL A 146 6.48 -10.80 -10.91
N ALA A 147 5.33 -10.40 -11.44
CA ALA A 147 5.19 -9.43 -12.51
C ALA A 147 4.51 -8.17 -11.98
N HIS A 148 5.22 -7.06 -12.10
CA HIS A 148 4.75 -5.70 -11.77
C HIS A 148 5.65 -4.69 -12.51
N PRO A 149 5.18 -3.48 -12.85
CA PRO A 149 5.97 -2.48 -13.58
C PRO A 149 7.34 -2.19 -12.97
N ILE A 150 7.51 -2.19 -11.64
CA ILE A 150 8.80 -1.92 -10.98
C ILE A 150 9.91 -2.92 -11.34
N PHE A 151 9.56 -4.14 -11.80
CA PHE A 151 10.53 -5.16 -12.20
C PHE A 151 10.85 -5.12 -13.71
N ASN A 152 10.04 -4.41 -14.51
CA ASN A 152 10.17 -4.34 -15.97
C ASN A 152 10.94 -3.10 -16.46
N SER A 153 11.21 -2.14 -15.60
CA SER A 153 11.79 -0.83 -15.93
C SER A 153 13.31 -0.76 -15.81
N ARG A 154 13.98 -1.93 -15.72
CA ARG A 154 15.45 -2.01 -15.54
C ARG A 154 16.10 -3.02 -16.44
#